data_5f2cacb51b1c191142f7b0c9fdd14d3f
#
_entry.id   5f2cacb51b1c191142f7b0c9fdd14d3f
#
_cell.length_a   1.000
_cell.length_b   1.000
_cell.length_c   1.000
_cell.angle_alpha   90.00
_cell.angle_beta   90.00
_cell.angle_gamma   90.00
#
_symmetry.space_group_name_H-M   'P 1'
#
loop_
_entity.id
_entity.type
_entity.pdbx_description
1 polymer ?
#
loop_
_entity_poly.entity_id
_entity_poly.type
_entity_poly.pdbx_seq_one_letter_code
_entity_poly.pdbx_strand_id
1 'polypeptide(L)'
;MADLLMKMPIPYEPKRQNRFILRFPSSLGINEWFVESTKRPSIKINSTEIQFLNTSTFVAGRFNWDEIPVTFRDPIGPSAAQALMEWVRLHADSVTGRMGCAAGYKKDIDLEMLDPTGVVVEKWILYGTFLTNVDFQTLNYSQDGLATISCSLRPDRCVLIY
;
A
#
# COMPACT_ATOMS: atom_id res chain seq x y z
N MET A 1 -5.15 40.83 7.62
CA MET A 1 -5.05 40.03 6.38
C MET A 1 -3.63 39.91 5.83
N ALA A 2 -2.89 41.00 5.72
CA ALA A 2 -1.49 40.95 5.27
C ALA A 2 -0.56 40.11 6.14
N ASP A 3 -0.81 40.07 7.44
CA ASP A 3 -0.02 39.30 8.41
C ASP A 3 -0.18 37.76 8.29
N LEU A 4 -1.32 37.29 7.75
CA LEU A 4 -1.57 35.87 7.47
C LEU A 4 -0.81 35.37 6.24
N LEU A 5 -0.63 36.22 5.23
CA LEU A 5 0.14 35.87 4.03
C LEU A 5 1.63 35.78 4.30
N MET A 6 2.13 36.55 5.28
CA MET A 6 3.52 36.51 5.74
C MET A 6 3.87 35.21 6.50
N LYS A 7 2.86 34.45 6.95
CA LYS A 7 3.05 33.16 7.65
C LYS A 7 3.21 31.98 6.70
N MET A 8 3.02 32.18 5.40
CA MET A 8 3.28 31.12 4.43
C MET A 8 4.79 30.93 4.26
N PRO A 9 5.27 29.69 4.44
CA PRO A 9 6.69 29.41 4.21
C PRO A 9 7.04 29.65 2.73
N ILE A 10 8.15 30.35 2.51
CA ILE A 10 8.66 30.63 1.17
C ILE A 10 10.10 30.09 1.13
N PRO A 11 10.44 29.21 0.19
CA PRO A 11 9.60 28.56 -0.82
C PRO A 11 8.79 27.39 -0.24
N TYR A 12 7.53 27.24 -0.66
CA TYR A 12 6.69 26.10 -0.30
C TYR A 12 6.52 25.16 -1.50
N GLU A 13 7.06 23.96 -1.41
CA GLU A 13 6.88 22.90 -2.41
C GLU A 13 6.07 21.76 -1.78
N PRO A 14 4.80 21.56 -2.18
CA PRO A 14 3.97 20.51 -1.64
C PRO A 14 4.35 19.14 -2.24
N LYS A 15 4.18 18.09 -1.45
CA LYS A 15 4.22 16.71 -1.97
C LYS A 15 3.04 16.49 -2.92
N ARG A 16 3.31 15.91 -4.08
CA ARG A 16 2.29 15.61 -5.10
C ARG A 16 1.88 14.15 -5.06
N GLN A 17 0.59 13.89 -5.23
CA GLN A 17 0.02 12.53 -5.20
C GLN A 17 0.52 11.63 -6.33
N ASN A 18 0.94 12.19 -7.45
CA ASN A 18 1.42 11.45 -8.62
C ASN A 18 2.93 11.19 -8.62
N ARG A 19 3.65 11.62 -7.59
CA ARG A 19 5.09 11.43 -7.46
C ARG A 19 5.39 10.39 -6.39
N PHE A 20 5.15 9.11 -6.73
CA PHE A 20 5.42 7.99 -5.84
C PHE A 20 5.96 6.79 -6.62
N ILE A 21 6.65 5.91 -5.92
CA ILE A 21 7.09 4.61 -6.42
C ILE A 21 6.77 3.57 -5.34
N LEU A 22 6.15 2.47 -5.74
CA LEU A 22 5.94 1.30 -4.90
C LEU A 22 6.89 0.20 -5.38
N ARG A 23 7.90 -0.12 -4.55
CA ARG A 23 8.95 -1.08 -4.90
C ARG A 23 8.65 -2.44 -4.29
N PHE A 24 8.63 -3.44 -5.14
CA PHE A 24 8.49 -4.82 -4.74
C PHE A 24 9.86 -5.53 -4.77
N PRO A 25 10.07 -6.58 -3.93
CA PRO A 25 11.26 -7.40 -4.03
C PRO A 25 11.37 -8.03 -5.43
N SER A 26 12.59 -8.14 -5.93
CA SER A 26 12.87 -8.73 -7.25
C SER A 26 12.37 -10.17 -7.39
N SER A 27 12.26 -10.89 -6.26
CA SER A 27 11.75 -12.27 -6.22
C SER A 27 10.30 -12.40 -6.65
N LEU A 28 9.51 -11.32 -6.60
CA LEU A 28 8.11 -11.32 -7.02
C LEU A 28 7.92 -11.06 -8.52
N GLY A 29 8.92 -10.50 -9.20
CA GLY A 29 8.83 -10.17 -10.62
C GLY A 29 7.79 -9.12 -10.99
N ILE A 30 7.34 -8.30 -10.01
CA ILE A 30 6.39 -7.21 -10.21
C ILE A 30 7.17 -5.95 -10.55
N ASN A 31 6.90 -5.38 -11.72
CA ASN A 31 7.52 -4.13 -12.13
C ASN A 31 6.78 -2.93 -11.50
N GLU A 32 7.53 -2.00 -10.95
CA GLU A 32 7.02 -0.78 -10.33
C GLU A 32 6.14 0.06 -11.27
N TRP A 33 6.42 0.02 -12.55
CA TRP A 33 5.69 0.73 -13.58
C TRP A 33 4.23 0.26 -13.75
N PHE A 34 3.91 -0.95 -13.32
CA PHE A 34 2.54 -1.49 -13.40
C PHE A 34 1.60 -0.88 -12.38
N VAL A 35 2.12 -0.29 -11.33
CA VAL A 35 1.31 0.33 -10.28
C VAL A 35 0.63 1.58 -10.82
N GLU A 36 -0.69 1.58 -10.82
CA GLU A 36 -1.51 2.75 -11.20
C GLU A 36 -1.81 3.64 -10.00
N SER A 37 -2.24 3.03 -8.91
CA SER A 37 -2.60 3.75 -7.68
C SER A 37 -2.33 2.91 -6.44
N THR A 38 -2.05 3.61 -5.35
CA THR A 38 -1.90 3.03 -4.03
C THR A 38 -2.27 4.05 -2.96
N LYS A 39 -2.25 3.64 -1.73
CA LYS A 39 -2.54 4.49 -0.57
C LYS A 39 -1.35 4.44 0.38
N ARG A 40 -1.03 5.58 1.00
CA ARG A 40 -0.09 5.59 2.12
C ARG A 40 -0.64 4.80 3.29
N PRO A 41 0.22 4.17 4.11
CA PRO A 41 -0.22 3.39 5.27
C PRO A 41 -1.09 4.21 6.21
N SER A 42 -2.11 3.58 6.76
CA SER A 42 -2.96 4.14 7.80
C SER A 42 -2.93 3.26 9.04
N ILE A 43 -2.87 3.89 10.20
CA ILE A 43 -2.85 3.23 11.50
C ILE A 43 -4.15 3.51 12.23
N LYS A 44 -4.68 2.48 12.90
CA LYS A 44 -5.84 2.59 13.77
C LYS A 44 -5.43 2.24 15.19
N ILE A 45 -5.69 3.15 16.11
CA ILE A 45 -5.39 3.00 17.54
C ILE A 45 -6.72 2.88 18.27
N ASN A 46 -6.90 1.78 19.00
CA ASN A 46 -8.07 1.59 19.82
C ASN A 46 -7.96 2.47 21.09
N SER A 47 -9.07 3.02 21.51
CA SER A 47 -9.15 3.76 22.77
C SER A 47 -9.97 2.97 23.80
N THR A 48 -9.53 2.99 25.04
CA THR A 48 -10.24 2.42 26.18
C THR A 48 -10.74 3.55 27.06
N GLU A 49 -12.04 3.58 27.33
CA GLU A 49 -12.66 4.54 28.22
C GLU A 49 -12.52 4.08 29.67
N ILE A 50 -12.10 5.00 30.54
CA ILE A 50 -12.10 4.81 31.99
C ILE A 50 -13.08 5.81 32.56
N GLN A 51 -14.13 5.30 33.21
CA GLN A 51 -15.18 6.10 33.80
C GLN A 51 -14.89 6.34 35.28
N PHE A 52 -15.12 7.58 35.73
CA PHE A 52 -15.06 7.96 37.12
C PHE A 52 -16.15 9.00 37.44
N LEU A 53 -17.10 8.63 38.32
CA LEU A 53 -18.27 9.45 38.66
C LEU A 53 -19.03 9.90 37.38
N ASN A 54 -19.10 11.22 37.14
CA ASN A 54 -19.78 11.82 35.97
C ASN A 54 -18.82 12.20 34.87
N THR A 55 -17.57 11.75 34.93
CA THR A 55 -16.52 12.05 33.94
C THR A 55 -15.88 10.78 33.42
N SER A 56 -15.26 10.88 32.25
CA SER A 56 -14.50 9.79 31.66
C SER A 56 -13.21 10.31 31.06
N THR A 57 -12.22 9.43 30.99
CA THR A 57 -10.96 9.66 30.29
C THR A 57 -10.68 8.50 29.35
N PHE A 58 -9.89 8.73 28.31
CA PHE A 58 -9.54 7.73 27.31
C PHE A 58 -8.04 7.47 27.34
N VAL A 59 -7.67 6.20 27.23
CA VAL A 59 -6.28 5.77 27.10
C VAL A 59 -6.12 4.96 25.82
N ALA A 60 -4.95 5.06 25.21
CA ALA A 60 -4.65 4.32 24.00
C ALA A 60 -4.50 2.82 24.30
N GLY A 61 -5.15 1.99 23.48
CA GLY A 61 -5.05 0.54 23.51
C GLY A 61 -4.12 0.01 22.42
N ARG A 62 -4.47 -1.15 21.88
CA ARG A 62 -3.71 -1.76 20.78
C ARG A 62 -3.89 -0.97 19.48
N PHE A 63 -2.88 -1.00 18.64
CA PHE A 63 -2.93 -0.41 17.31
C PHE A 63 -2.81 -1.49 16.24
N ASN A 64 -3.41 -1.22 15.09
CA ASN A 64 -3.34 -2.07 13.90
C ASN A 64 -3.10 -1.21 12.67
N TRP A 65 -2.37 -1.76 11.71
CA TRP A 65 -2.23 -1.16 10.40
C TRP A 65 -3.35 -1.67 9.49
N ASP A 66 -3.96 -0.76 8.74
CA ASP A 66 -5.01 -1.10 7.80
C ASP A 66 -4.45 -1.72 6.53
N GLU A 67 -5.30 -2.43 5.79
CA GLU A 67 -4.96 -2.92 4.46
C GLU A 67 -4.72 -1.76 3.50
N ILE A 68 -3.77 -1.95 2.61
CA ILE A 68 -3.37 -0.95 1.62
C ILE A 68 -3.86 -1.42 0.25
N PRO A 69 -4.82 -0.71 -0.37
CA PRO A 69 -5.27 -1.04 -1.71
C PRO A 69 -4.21 -0.64 -2.74
N VAL A 70 -3.99 -1.50 -3.71
CA VAL A 70 -3.10 -1.25 -4.85
C VAL A 70 -3.82 -1.65 -6.12
N THR A 71 -3.79 -0.79 -7.12
CA THR A 71 -4.29 -1.09 -8.46
C THR A 71 -3.11 -1.19 -9.43
N PHE A 72 -3.09 -2.27 -10.19
CA PHE A 72 -2.09 -2.54 -11.21
C PHE A 72 -2.70 -2.43 -12.60
N ARG A 73 -1.91 -1.97 -13.56
CA ARG A 73 -2.19 -2.15 -14.99
C ARG A 73 -1.66 -3.50 -15.42
N ASP A 74 -2.42 -4.22 -16.23
CA ASP A 74 -2.04 -5.55 -16.69
C ASP A 74 -1.59 -5.50 -18.18
N PRO A 75 -0.29 -5.40 -18.47
CA PRO A 75 0.21 -5.45 -19.84
C PRO A 75 0.16 -6.88 -20.40
N ILE A 76 0.21 -7.01 -21.73
CA ILE A 76 0.28 -8.31 -22.41
C ILE A 76 1.52 -9.09 -22.00
N GLY A 77 2.64 -8.42 -21.89
CA GLY A 77 3.89 -9.05 -21.46
C GLY A 77 4.94 -8.02 -21.00
N PRO A 78 5.58 -8.25 -19.85
CA PRO A 78 5.29 -9.31 -18.87
C PRO A 78 3.96 -9.07 -18.15
N SER A 79 3.20 -10.15 -17.87
CA SER A 79 1.87 -10.05 -17.25
C SER A 79 1.94 -9.78 -15.76
N ALA A 80 1.29 -8.72 -15.31
CA ALA A 80 1.12 -8.45 -13.89
C ALA A 80 0.22 -9.49 -13.22
N ALA A 81 -0.78 -10.01 -13.93
CA ALA A 81 -1.65 -11.06 -13.43
C ALA A 81 -0.87 -12.33 -13.07
N GLN A 82 0.07 -12.74 -13.93
CA GLN A 82 0.92 -13.91 -13.67
C GLN A 82 1.82 -13.70 -12.44
N ALA A 83 2.45 -12.53 -12.33
CA ALA A 83 3.32 -12.21 -11.21
C ALA A 83 2.55 -12.20 -9.86
N LEU A 84 1.35 -11.64 -9.85
CA LEU A 84 0.48 -11.63 -8.67
C LEU A 84 0.00 -13.03 -8.32
N MET A 85 -0.36 -13.86 -9.30
CA MET A 85 -0.77 -15.25 -9.06
C MET A 85 0.38 -16.11 -8.55
N GLU A 86 1.61 -15.90 -9.01
CA GLU A 86 2.79 -16.58 -8.46
C GLU A 86 2.97 -16.22 -6.96
N TRP A 87 2.77 -14.96 -6.61
CA TRP A 87 2.80 -14.57 -5.19
C TRP A 87 1.68 -15.23 -4.39
N VAL A 88 0.47 -15.27 -4.93
CA VAL A 88 -0.66 -15.98 -4.29
C VAL A 88 -0.36 -17.45 -4.08
N ARG A 89 0.27 -18.11 -5.04
CA ARG A 89 0.66 -19.54 -4.95
C ARG A 89 1.66 -19.81 -3.84
N LEU A 90 2.45 -18.82 -3.44
CA LEU A 90 3.38 -18.98 -2.31
C LEU A 90 2.65 -19.22 -0.99
N HIS A 91 1.40 -18.77 -0.84
CA HIS A 91 0.62 -18.99 0.37
C HIS A 91 -0.65 -19.82 0.17
N ALA A 92 -1.17 -19.92 -1.05
CA ALA A 92 -2.35 -20.74 -1.34
C ALA A 92 -2.30 -21.27 -2.79
N ASP A 93 -2.09 -22.56 -2.93
CA ASP A 93 -2.11 -23.22 -4.24
C ASP A 93 -3.53 -23.74 -4.52
N SER A 94 -4.18 -23.17 -5.55
CA SER A 94 -5.54 -23.53 -5.94
C SER A 94 -5.67 -24.93 -6.56
N VAL A 95 -4.57 -25.52 -7.03
CA VAL A 95 -4.57 -26.84 -7.65
C VAL A 95 -4.50 -27.94 -6.58
N THR A 96 -3.59 -27.80 -5.62
CA THR A 96 -3.33 -28.81 -4.59
C THR A 96 -4.02 -28.53 -3.24
N GLY A 97 -4.50 -27.30 -3.04
CA GLY A 97 -5.08 -26.84 -1.78
C GLY A 97 -4.04 -26.67 -0.65
N ARG A 98 -2.76 -26.73 -0.95
CA ARG A 98 -1.71 -26.56 0.04
C ARG A 98 -1.53 -25.10 0.42
N MET A 99 -1.21 -24.89 1.70
CA MET A 99 -0.86 -23.58 2.24
C MET A 99 0.64 -23.50 2.48
N GLY A 100 1.22 -22.34 2.14
CA GLY A 100 2.63 -22.07 2.36
C GLY A 100 2.93 -21.52 3.76
N CYS A 101 4.21 -21.50 4.12
CA CYS A 101 4.67 -20.89 5.37
C CYS A 101 4.79 -19.37 5.24
N ALA A 102 4.55 -18.65 6.34
CA ALA A 102 4.62 -17.18 6.38
C ALA A 102 5.96 -16.63 5.89
N ALA A 103 7.07 -17.29 6.20
CA ALA A 103 8.40 -16.91 5.74
C ALA A 103 8.53 -16.92 4.20
N GLY A 104 7.74 -17.71 3.51
CA GLY A 104 7.75 -17.79 2.05
C GLY A 104 6.94 -16.69 1.37
N TYR A 105 5.76 -16.35 1.88
CA TYR A 105 4.85 -15.42 1.20
C TYR A 105 4.92 -13.99 1.73
N LYS A 106 5.35 -13.77 2.97
CA LYS A 106 5.51 -12.40 3.50
C LYS A 106 6.73 -11.72 2.90
N LYS A 107 6.54 -10.52 2.40
CA LYS A 107 7.58 -9.72 1.74
C LYS A 107 7.60 -8.31 2.30
N ASP A 108 8.75 -7.68 2.23
CA ASP A 108 8.92 -6.29 2.58
C ASP A 108 8.79 -5.43 1.32
N ILE A 109 8.00 -4.37 1.41
CA ILE A 109 7.67 -3.50 0.29
C ILE A 109 7.99 -2.06 0.68
N ASP A 110 8.60 -1.31 -0.22
CA ASP A 110 8.93 0.10 -0.02
C ASP A 110 7.96 0.99 -0.78
N LEU A 111 7.40 1.99 -0.11
CA LEU A 111 6.64 3.06 -0.72
C LEU A 111 7.43 4.37 -0.57
N GLU A 112 7.79 4.95 -1.69
CA GLU A 112 8.59 6.17 -1.76
C GLU A 112 7.80 7.29 -2.39
N MET A 113 7.88 8.49 -1.80
CA MET A 113 7.39 9.72 -2.42
C MET A 113 8.57 10.55 -2.88
N LEU A 114 8.42 11.16 -4.06
CA LEU A 114 9.48 11.88 -4.75
C LEU A 114 9.22 13.38 -4.79
N ASP A 115 10.30 14.15 -4.82
CA ASP A 115 10.27 15.57 -5.14
C ASP A 115 10.19 15.81 -6.68
N PRO A 116 10.11 17.07 -7.15
CA PRO A 116 10.11 17.35 -8.59
C PRO A 116 11.36 16.88 -9.33
N THR A 117 12.47 16.70 -8.63
CA THR A 117 13.75 16.29 -9.22
C THR A 117 13.96 14.77 -9.19
N GLY A 118 13.03 14.02 -8.57
CA GLY A 118 13.11 12.58 -8.45
C GLY A 118 13.85 12.07 -7.21
N VAL A 119 14.17 12.96 -6.27
CA VAL A 119 14.79 12.56 -4.99
C VAL A 119 13.70 12.09 -4.02
N VAL A 120 13.97 11.01 -3.30
CA VAL A 120 13.05 10.46 -2.31
C VAL A 120 12.96 11.39 -1.10
N VAL A 121 11.75 11.87 -0.81
CA VAL A 121 11.49 12.79 0.32
C VAL A 121 10.67 12.15 1.45
N GLU A 122 10.05 11.01 1.18
CA GLU A 122 9.33 10.23 2.18
C GLU A 122 9.44 8.75 1.82
N LYS A 123 9.85 7.94 2.76
CA LYS A 123 9.99 6.50 2.57
C LYS A 123 9.28 5.73 3.67
N TRP A 124 8.36 4.85 3.26
CA TRP A 124 7.71 3.87 4.11
C TRP A 124 8.22 2.49 3.78
N ILE A 125 8.48 1.70 4.80
CA ILE A 125 8.76 0.27 4.67
C ILE A 125 7.59 -0.51 5.27
N LEU A 126 6.98 -1.36 4.43
CA LEU A 126 5.88 -2.24 4.80
C LEU A 126 6.45 -3.62 5.10
N TYR A 127 6.61 -3.95 6.38
CA TYR A 127 7.20 -5.22 6.81
C TYR A 127 6.16 -6.34 6.84
N GLY A 128 6.57 -7.53 6.39
CA GLY A 128 5.77 -8.74 6.48
C GLY A 128 4.47 -8.66 5.68
N THR A 129 4.49 -8.01 4.54
CA THR A 129 3.31 -7.76 3.72
C THR A 129 2.95 -8.97 2.86
N PHE A 130 1.67 -9.28 2.77
CA PHE A 130 1.12 -10.31 1.90
C PHE A 130 -0.21 -9.87 1.29
N LEU A 131 -0.66 -10.60 0.27
CA LEU A 131 -1.93 -10.34 -0.40
C LEU A 131 -3.07 -10.97 0.38
N THR A 132 -4.09 -10.18 0.71
CA THR A 132 -5.34 -10.67 1.32
C THR A 132 -6.46 -10.79 0.30
N ASN A 133 -6.43 -9.99 -0.75
CA ASN A 133 -7.42 -10.01 -1.81
C ASN A 133 -6.76 -9.65 -3.14
N VAL A 134 -7.10 -10.37 -4.19
CA VAL A 134 -6.72 -10.03 -5.58
C VAL A 134 -7.96 -10.17 -6.43
N ASP A 135 -8.38 -9.08 -7.08
CA ASP A 135 -9.50 -9.02 -7.99
C ASP A 135 -9.00 -8.66 -9.39
N PHE A 136 -9.17 -9.57 -10.34
CA PHE A 136 -8.76 -9.39 -11.73
C PHE A 136 -9.74 -8.56 -12.57
N GLN A 137 -10.74 -7.97 -11.94
CA GLN A 137 -11.73 -7.08 -12.52
C GLN A 137 -12.65 -7.72 -13.57
N THR A 138 -13.70 -6.98 -13.92
CA THR A 138 -14.70 -7.40 -14.89
C THR A 138 -14.25 -7.10 -16.31
N LEU A 139 -14.53 -8.02 -17.23
CA LEU A 139 -14.30 -7.85 -18.66
C LEU A 139 -15.64 -7.58 -19.36
N ASN A 140 -15.64 -6.62 -20.29
CA ASN A 140 -16.83 -6.26 -21.06
C ASN A 140 -16.45 -5.92 -22.51
N TYR A 141 -17.11 -6.56 -23.47
CA TYR A 141 -16.86 -6.35 -24.90
C TYR A 141 -17.23 -4.94 -25.39
N SER A 142 -18.12 -4.24 -24.68
CA SER A 142 -18.53 -2.88 -25.03
C SER A 142 -17.55 -1.78 -24.56
N GLN A 143 -16.53 -2.16 -23.79
CA GLN A 143 -15.53 -1.25 -23.24
C GLN A 143 -14.13 -1.61 -23.76
N ASP A 144 -13.39 -0.60 -24.21
CA ASP A 144 -12.02 -0.73 -24.72
C ASP A 144 -10.96 -0.19 -23.73
N GLY A 145 -11.36 0.03 -22.48
CA GLY A 145 -10.46 0.48 -21.42
C GLY A 145 -9.33 -0.53 -21.11
N LEU A 146 -8.31 -0.06 -20.42
CA LEU A 146 -7.19 -0.89 -20.02
C LEU A 146 -7.61 -1.91 -18.96
N ALA A 147 -7.11 -3.13 -19.07
CA ALA A 147 -7.28 -4.13 -18.03
C ALA A 147 -6.47 -3.73 -16.79
N THR A 148 -7.12 -3.77 -15.63
CA THR A 148 -6.52 -3.47 -14.34
C THR A 148 -6.74 -4.60 -13.36
N ILE A 149 -5.91 -4.64 -12.32
CA ILE A 149 -6.03 -5.62 -11.24
C ILE A 149 -6.01 -4.86 -9.94
N SER A 150 -7.01 -5.10 -9.08
CA SER A 150 -7.04 -4.53 -7.73
C SER A 150 -6.61 -5.58 -6.72
N CYS A 151 -5.74 -5.20 -5.82
CA CYS A 151 -5.35 -6.06 -4.72
C CYS A 151 -5.28 -5.29 -3.41
N SER A 152 -5.33 -6.01 -2.30
CA SER A 152 -5.15 -5.48 -0.96
C SER A 152 -3.92 -6.11 -0.32
N LEU A 153 -3.03 -5.26 0.17
CA LEU A 153 -1.81 -5.65 0.88
C LEU A 153 -2.04 -5.52 2.38
N ARG A 154 -1.73 -6.59 3.12
CA ARG A 154 -1.79 -6.59 4.59
C ARG A 154 -0.40 -6.56 5.15
N PRO A 155 0.08 -5.43 5.68
CA PRO A 155 1.37 -5.36 6.37
C PRO A 155 1.23 -5.82 7.83
N ASP A 156 2.31 -6.36 8.38
CA ASP A 156 2.41 -6.58 9.83
C ASP A 156 2.67 -5.26 10.55
N ARG A 157 3.57 -4.46 10.00
CA ARG A 157 3.88 -3.12 10.49
C ARG A 157 4.39 -2.23 9.37
N CYS A 158 4.17 -0.94 9.52
CA CYS A 158 4.71 0.06 8.60
C CYS A 158 5.63 1.00 9.37
N VAL A 159 6.76 1.33 8.79
CA VAL A 159 7.75 2.23 9.39
C VAL A 159 8.03 3.38 8.42
N LEU A 160 7.85 4.60 8.91
CA LEU A 160 8.25 5.80 8.19
C LEU A 160 9.74 6.05 8.50
N ILE A 161 10.57 6.02 7.47
CA ILE A 161 12.02 6.22 7.63
C ILE A 161 12.35 7.72 7.61
N TYR A 162 11.82 8.47 6.65
CA TYR A 162 11.99 9.92 6.53
C TYR A 162 10.95 10.56 5.60
#